data_bd7b3783a7473736a387929a5e532096
#
_entry.id   bd7b3783a7473736a387929a5e532096
#
_cell.length_a   1.000
_cell.length_b   1.000
_cell.length_c   1.000
_cell.angle_alpha   90.00
_cell.angle_beta   90.00
_cell.angle_gamma   90.00
#
_symmetry.space_group_name_H-M   'P 1'
#
loop_
_entity.id
_entity.type
_entity.pdbx_description
1 polymer ?
#
loop_
_entity_poly.entity_id
_entity_poly.type
_entity_poly.pdbx_seq_one_letter_code
_entity_poly.pdbx_strand_id
1 'polypeptide(L)'
;MTSFNEFGLAEPILRALAQEKYVTPTPIQAQTIPLACQNRDVIGIAQTGTGKTAAFALPILNHLFNKRQRPAQKSCRVLVLSPTRELSGQIADSFRTYGRHIRPLEIALAIGGVPINRQARAVARGVEVLVATPFVKDCVVD
;
A
#
# COMPACT_ATOMS: atom_id res chain seq x y z
N MET A 1 -1.61 13.86 23.04
CA MET A 1 -2.25 13.67 21.71
C MET A 1 -1.34 12.86 20.83
N THR A 2 -1.81 11.75 20.31
CA THR A 2 -1.01 10.89 19.44
C THR A 2 -0.79 11.57 18.09
N SER A 3 0.42 11.55 17.59
CA SER A 3 0.75 12.05 16.25
C SER A 3 1.42 10.97 15.42
N PHE A 4 1.42 11.14 14.10
CA PHE A 4 2.11 10.21 13.21
C PHE A 4 3.61 10.11 13.50
N ASN A 5 4.21 11.16 14.07
CA ASN A 5 5.62 11.16 14.41
C ASN A 5 5.98 10.14 15.49
N GLU A 6 5.01 9.68 16.27
CA GLU A 6 5.22 8.73 17.36
C GLU A 6 5.30 7.28 16.90
N PHE A 7 4.97 6.99 15.64
CA PHE A 7 4.87 5.62 15.13
C PHE A 7 6.18 5.04 14.60
N GLY A 8 7.23 5.84 14.55
CA GLY A 8 8.50 5.39 14.00
C GLY A 8 8.52 5.26 12.49
N LEU A 9 7.64 5.97 11.79
CA LEU A 9 7.60 5.98 10.33
C LEU A 9 8.82 6.74 9.78
N ALA A 10 9.30 6.29 8.62
CA ALA A 10 10.44 6.91 7.96
C ALA A 10 10.14 8.35 7.54
N GLU A 11 11.17 9.19 7.49
CA GLU A 11 11.04 10.61 7.15
C GLU A 11 10.30 10.88 5.84
N PRO A 12 10.57 10.14 4.73
CA PRO A 12 9.84 10.38 3.48
C PRO A 12 8.33 10.18 3.60
N ILE A 13 7.90 9.28 4.47
CA ILE A 13 6.47 9.04 4.72
C ILE A 13 5.88 10.17 5.55
N LEU A 14 6.58 10.60 6.59
CA LEU A 14 6.14 11.72 7.43
C LEU A 14 6.03 13.01 6.62
N ARG A 15 6.95 13.23 5.69
CA ARG A 15 6.92 14.38 4.80
C ARG A 15 5.71 14.35 3.87
N ALA A 16 5.37 13.19 3.30
CA ALA A 16 4.18 13.04 2.48
C ALA A 16 2.90 13.30 3.29
N LEU A 17 2.83 12.79 4.52
CA LEU A 17 1.70 13.03 5.41
C LEU A 17 1.53 14.51 5.74
N ALA A 18 2.62 15.21 5.98
CA ALA A 18 2.59 16.65 6.25
C ALA A 18 2.08 17.43 5.03
N GLN A 19 2.51 17.05 3.83
CA GLN A 19 2.04 17.66 2.58
C GLN A 19 0.55 17.43 2.35
N GLU A 20 0.02 16.28 2.78
CA GLU A 20 -1.41 15.98 2.74
C GLU A 20 -2.18 16.57 3.92
N LYS A 21 -1.49 17.29 4.82
CA LYS A 21 -2.06 17.90 6.03
C LYS A 21 -2.67 16.89 6.99
N TYR A 22 -2.14 15.66 7.00
CA TYR A 22 -2.51 14.66 7.99
C TYR A 22 -1.64 14.83 9.24
N VAL A 23 -2.24 15.36 10.29
CA VAL A 23 -1.53 15.68 11.53
C VAL A 23 -1.86 14.67 12.62
N THR A 24 -3.14 14.39 12.82
CA THR A 24 -3.61 13.52 13.89
C THR A 24 -4.13 12.21 13.30
N PRO A 25 -3.60 11.06 13.73
CA PRO A 25 -4.11 9.78 13.26
C PRO A 25 -5.52 9.51 13.78
N THR A 26 -6.29 8.78 12.97
CA THR A 26 -7.59 8.26 13.41
C THR A 26 -7.40 7.12 14.40
N PRO A 27 -8.45 6.71 15.15
CA PRO A 27 -8.32 5.61 16.12
C PRO A 27 -7.82 4.31 15.48
N ILE A 28 -8.33 3.93 14.30
CA ILE A 28 -7.89 2.70 13.64
C ILE A 28 -6.41 2.80 13.22
N GLN A 29 -5.96 3.97 12.79
CA GLN A 29 -4.56 4.19 12.45
C GLN A 29 -3.67 4.09 13.69
N ALA A 30 -4.05 4.74 14.78
CA ALA A 30 -3.27 4.73 16.02
C ALA A 30 -3.14 3.32 16.62
N GLN A 31 -4.15 2.48 16.46
CA GLN A 31 -4.13 1.10 16.97
C GLN A 31 -3.35 0.15 16.03
N THR A 32 -3.43 0.36 14.73
CA THR A 32 -2.91 -0.58 13.72
C THR A 32 -1.46 -0.31 13.37
N ILE A 33 -1.09 0.95 13.12
CA ILE A 33 0.23 1.29 12.58
C ILE A 33 1.37 0.77 13.47
N PRO A 34 1.36 0.98 14.79
CA PRO A 34 2.47 0.50 15.63
C PRO A 34 2.65 -1.01 15.57
N LEU A 35 1.55 -1.77 15.56
CA LEU A 35 1.59 -3.23 15.52
C LEU A 35 2.09 -3.73 14.15
N ALA A 36 1.60 -3.15 13.08
CA ALA A 36 2.00 -3.53 11.73
C ALA A 36 3.47 -3.18 11.46
N CYS A 37 3.97 -2.07 11.99
CA CYS A 37 5.38 -1.71 11.89
C CYS A 37 6.30 -2.68 12.63
N GLN A 38 5.77 -3.45 13.59
CA GLN A 38 6.49 -4.51 14.29
C GLN A 38 6.38 -5.86 13.57
N ASN A 39 5.90 -5.89 12.34
CA ASN A 39 5.68 -7.09 11.53
C ASN A 39 4.67 -8.07 12.15
N ARG A 40 3.71 -7.55 12.89
CA ARG A 40 2.63 -8.36 13.45
C ARG A 40 1.47 -8.41 12.48
N ASP A 41 0.80 -9.55 12.42
CA ASP A 41 -0.45 -9.71 11.68
C ASP A 41 -1.56 -8.94 12.41
N VAL A 42 -2.39 -8.24 11.66
CA VAL A 42 -3.44 -7.40 12.23
C VAL A 42 -4.74 -7.60 11.47
N ILE A 43 -5.84 -7.72 12.22
CA ILE A 43 -7.19 -7.64 11.66
C ILE A 43 -7.80 -6.33 12.17
N GLY A 44 -8.02 -5.39 11.27
CA GLY A 44 -8.60 -4.10 11.59
C GLY A 44 -10.02 -3.98 11.06
N ILE A 45 -10.97 -3.71 11.94
CA ILE A 45 -12.39 -3.55 11.58
C ILE A 45 -12.80 -2.12 11.96
N ALA A 46 -13.19 -1.36 10.94
CA ALA A 46 -13.62 0.02 11.11
C ALA A 46 -14.60 0.40 10.03
N GLN A 47 -15.39 1.43 10.28
CA GLN A 47 -16.34 1.94 9.32
C GLN A 47 -15.63 2.62 8.13
N THR A 48 -16.36 2.76 7.01
CA THR A 48 -15.88 3.51 5.84
C THR A 48 -15.58 4.96 6.23
N GLY A 49 -14.50 5.51 5.68
CA GLY A 49 -14.11 6.90 5.93
C GLY A 49 -13.31 7.12 7.21
N THR A 50 -12.85 6.04 7.87
CA THR A 50 -12.07 6.14 9.11
C THR A 50 -10.56 6.06 8.90
N GLY A 51 -10.09 6.06 7.63
CA GLY A 51 -8.66 6.03 7.32
C GLY A 51 -8.04 4.65 7.33
N LYS A 52 -8.82 3.60 7.04
CA LYS A 52 -8.30 2.21 7.02
C LYS A 52 -7.18 2.02 6.01
N THR A 53 -7.28 2.67 4.84
CA THR A 53 -6.25 2.52 3.80
C THR A 53 -4.88 2.96 4.31
N ALA A 54 -4.79 4.14 4.93
CA ALA A 54 -3.54 4.60 5.50
C ALA A 54 -3.07 3.71 6.64
N ALA A 55 -4.00 3.11 7.41
CA ALA A 55 -3.65 2.25 8.52
C ALA A 55 -2.82 1.03 8.09
N PHE A 56 -3.03 0.50 6.88
CA PHE A 56 -2.18 -0.58 6.35
C PHE A 56 -1.14 -0.08 5.36
N ALA A 57 -1.42 0.97 4.58
CA ALA A 57 -0.49 1.46 3.57
C ALA A 57 0.79 2.05 4.19
N LEU A 58 0.66 2.81 5.26
CA LEU A 58 1.80 3.45 5.90
C LEU A 58 2.81 2.45 6.47
N PRO A 59 2.41 1.41 7.22
CA PRO A 59 3.36 0.39 7.66
C PRO A 59 4.01 -0.38 6.50
N ILE A 60 3.26 -0.68 5.45
CA ILE A 60 3.77 -1.36 4.26
C ILE A 60 4.87 -0.51 3.60
N LEU A 61 4.59 0.77 3.36
CA LEU A 61 5.57 1.69 2.78
C LEU A 61 6.81 1.82 3.65
N ASN A 62 6.61 1.87 4.97
CA ASN A 62 7.71 1.92 5.93
C ASN A 62 8.60 0.68 5.82
N HIS A 63 7.99 -0.50 5.72
CA HIS A 63 8.71 -1.75 5.54
C HIS A 63 9.49 -1.77 4.22
N LEU A 64 8.86 -1.35 3.12
CA LEU A 64 9.50 -1.28 1.81
C LEU A 64 10.69 -0.31 1.81
N PHE A 65 10.56 0.81 2.49
CA PHE A 65 11.62 1.80 2.60
C PHE A 65 12.80 1.29 3.44
N ASN A 66 12.52 0.65 4.58
CA ASN A 66 13.56 0.18 5.50
C ASN A 66 14.29 -1.06 4.97
N LYS A 67 13.60 -1.91 4.22
CA LYS A 67 14.18 -3.10 3.60
C LYS A 67 14.16 -2.94 2.09
N ARG A 68 15.06 -2.12 1.58
CA ARG A 68 15.17 -1.88 0.13
C ARG A 68 15.70 -3.13 -0.54
N GLN A 69 14.82 -3.84 -1.20
CA GLN A 69 15.13 -5.04 -1.94
C GLN A 69 14.40 -5.00 -3.27
N ARG A 70 15.11 -5.27 -4.36
CA ARG A 70 14.51 -5.30 -5.68
C ARG A 70 13.59 -6.52 -5.79
N PRO A 71 12.33 -6.37 -6.22
CA PRO A 71 11.47 -7.52 -6.44
C PRO A 71 12.01 -8.38 -7.60
N ALA A 72 11.83 -9.69 -7.50
CA ALA A 72 12.17 -10.60 -8.58
C ALA A 72 11.24 -10.35 -9.78
N GLN A 73 11.71 -10.74 -10.98
CA GLN A 73 10.87 -10.65 -12.17
C GLN A 73 9.58 -11.43 -11.99
N LYS A 74 8.49 -10.89 -12.50
CA LYS A 74 7.14 -11.48 -12.41
C LYS A 74 6.67 -11.69 -10.98
N SER A 75 7.13 -10.88 -10.05
CA SER A 75 6.73 -10.96 -8.65
C SER A 75 6.41 -9.58 -8.08
N CYS A 76 5.77 -9.57 -6.93
CA CYS A 76 5.58 -8.38 -6.12
C CYS A 76 6.08 -8.64 -4.70
N ARG A 77 6.45 -7.57 -4.02
CA ARG A 77 6.82 -7.67 -2.59
C ARG A 77 5.59 -7.60 -1.69
N VAL A 78 4.56 -6.89 -2.13
CA VAL A 78 3.31 -6.71 -1.39
C VAL A 78 2.15 -6.93 -2.33
N LEU A 79 1.19 -7.75 -1.90
CA LEU A 79 -0.07 -7.98 -2.61
C LEU A 79 -1.20 -7.39 -1.78
N VAL A 80 -1.99 -6.50 -2.38
CA VAL A 80 -3.20 -5.95 -1.78
C VAL A 80 -4.39 -6.43 -2.57
N LEU A 81 -5.32 -7.11 -1.92
CA LEU A 81 -6.56 -7.59 -2.55
C LEU A 81 -7.71 -6.68 -2.14
N SER A 82 -8.51 -6.31 -3.11
CA SER A 82 -9.64 -5.39 -2.94
C SER A 82 -10.83 -5.91 -3.73
N PRO A 83 -12.07 -5.77 -3.22
CA PRO A 83 -13.25 -6.39 -3.86
C PRO A 83 -13.69 -5.70 -5.15
N THR A 84 -13.37 -4.42 -5.37
CA THR A 84 -13.85 -3.68 -6.55
C THR A 84 -12.70 -2.95 -7.25
N ARG A 85 -12.91 -2.67 -8.56
CA ARG A 85 -11.95 -1.91 -9.36
C ARG A 85 -11.75 -0.50 -8.83
N GLU A 86 -12.85 0.15 -8.43
CA GLU A 86 -12.85 1.51 -7.92
C GLU A 86 -12.03 1.61 -6.63
N LEU A 87 -12.23 0.69 -5.71
CA LEU A 87 -11.47 0.65 -4.46
C LEU A 87 -10.00 0.32 -4.71
N SER A 88 -9.72 -0.62 -5.62
CA SER A 88 -8.34 -0.93 -6.00
C SER A 88 -7.61 0.29 -6.55
N GLY A 89 -8.27 1.09 -7.39
CA GLY A 89 -7.72 2.35 -7.91
C GLY A 89 -7.43 3.35 -6.81
N GLN A 90 -8.35 3.51 -5.86
CA GLN A 90 -8.18 4.40 -4.72
C GLN A 90 -7.01 3.97 -3.82
N ILE A 91 -6.89 2.66 -3.58
CA ILE A 91 -5.78 2.12 -2.79
C ILE A 91 -4.44 2.38 -3.49
N ALA A 92 -4.36 2.12 -4.79
CA ALA A 92 -3.14 2.38 -5.56
C ALA A 92 -2.76 3.86 -5.51
N ASP A 93 -3.73 4.76 -5.64
CA ASP A 93 -3.49 6.21 -5.55
C ASP A 93 -3.00 6.61 -4.15
N SER A 94 -3.54 5.99 -3.11
CA SER A 94 -3.08 6.22 -1.74
C SER A 94 -1.62 5.81 -1.55
N PHE A 95 -1.23 4.65 -2.08
CA PHE A 95 0.18 4.22 -2.04
C PHE A 95 1.09 5.20 -2.77
N ARG A 96 0.67 5.71 -3.92
CA ARG A 96 1.44 6.72 -4.67
C ARG A 96 1.55 8.02 -3.90
N THR A 97 0.48 8.45 -3.28
CA THR A 97 0.43 9.69 -2.51
C THR A 97 1.33 9.62 -1.28
N TYR A 98 1.19 8.60 -0.46
CA TYR A 98 1.99 8.46 0.76
C TYR A 98 3.43 8.04 0.48
N GLY A 99 3.66 7.36 -0.63
CA GLY A 99 4.98 6.89 -1.04
C GLY A 99 5.69 7.80 -2.04
N ARG A 100 5.21 9.03 -2.26
CA ARG A 100 5.72 9.93 -3.31
C ARG A 100 7.20 10.25 -3.17
N HIS A 101 7.76 10.16 -1.99
CA HIS A 101 9.16 10.44 -1.71
C HIS A 101 10.02 9.18 -1.58
N ILE A 102 9.42 8.02 -1.81
CA ILE A 102 10.13 6.74 -1.76
C ILE A 102 10.46 6.32 -3.20
N ARG A 103 11.73 6.04 -3.46
CA ARG A 103 12.19 5.56 -4.76
C ARG A 103 13.22 4.45 -4.58
N PRO A 104 13.15 3.36 -5.37
CA PRO A 104 12.08 3.06 -6.34
C PRO A 104 10.81 2.56 -5.66
N LEU A 105 9.66 2.90 -6.23
CA LEU A 105 8.36 2.40 -5.77
C LEU A 105 7.46 2.22 -6.98
N GLU A 106 7.37 1.00 -7.48
CA GLU A 106 6.49 0.64 -8.58
C GLU A 106 5.21 0.03 -8.02
N ILE A 107 4.08 0.60 -8.42
CA ILE A 107 2.75 0.17 -7.98
C ILE A 107 1.97 -0.21 -9.23
N ALA A 108 1.49 -1.44 -9.28
CA ALA A 108 0.71 -1.94 -10.41
C ALA A 108 -0.71 -2.31 -9.97
N LEU A 109 -1.65 -2.18 -10.90
CA LEU A 109 -3.04 -2.60 -10.75
C LEU A 109 -3.30 -3.82 -11.63
N ALA A 110 -3.95 -4.82 -11.05
CA ALA A 110 -4.48 -5.97 -11.79
C ALA A 110 -5.98 -6.07 -11.51
N ILE A 111 -6.77 -5.56 -12.44
CA ILE A 111 -8.22 -5.46 -12.27
C ILE A 111 -8.96 -6.05 -13.49
N GLY A 112 -10.17 -6.54 -13.26
CA GLY A 112 -11.03 -7.05 -14.32
C GLY A 112 -11.43 -5.94 -15.30
N GLY A 113 -11.66 -6.32 -16.57
CA GLY A 113 -12.10 -5.39 -17.61
C GLY A 113 -10.98 -4.60 -18.29
N VAL A 114 -9.73 -4.77 -17.87
CA VAL A 114 -8.54 -4.18 -18.53
C VAL A 114 -7.80 -5.32 -19.27
N PRO A 115 -7.27 -5.07 -20.49
CA PRO A 115 -6.52 -6.10 -21.21
C PRO A 115 -5.37 -6.66 -20.37
N ILE A 116 -5.33 -8.00 -20.29
CA ILE A 116 -4.38 -8.71 -19.44
C ILE A 116 -2.93 -8.48 -19.86
N ASN A 117 -2.68 -8.32 -21.15
CA ASN A 117 -1.34 -8.08 -21.67
C ASN A 117 -0.69 -6.81 -21.11
N ARG A 118 -1.50 -5.76 -20.92
CA ARG A 118 -1.03 -4.51 -20.35
C ARG A 118 -0.66 -4.68 -18.89
N GLN A 119 -1.48 -5.42 -18.14
CA GLN A 119 -1.23 -5.71 -16.73
C GLN A 119 -0.02 -6.62 -16.54
N ALA A 120 0.11 -7.63 -17.38
CA ALA A 120 1.26 -8.54 -17.36
C ALA A 120 2.57 -7.81 -17.63
N ARG A 121 2.59 -6.82 -18.53
CA ARG A 121 3.79 -6.01 -18.78
C ARG A 121 4.21 -5.18 -17.56
N ALA A 122 3.22 -4.64 -16.83
CA ALA A 122 3.50 -3.86 -15.64
C ALA A 122 4.20 -4.70 -14.57
N VAL A 123 3.85 -5.98 -14.46
CA VAL A 123 4.39 -6.89 -13.44
C VAL A 123 5.65 -7.63 -13.91
N ALA A 124 5.92 -7.68 -15.22
CA ALA A 124 7.01 -8.49 -15.78
C ALA A 124 8.39 -8.17 -15.19
N ARG A 125 8.64 -6.91 -14.86
CA ARG A 125 9.92 -6.46 -14.27
C ARG A 125 9.99 -6.64 -12.76
N GLY A 126 8.88 -7.05 -12.13
CA GLY A 126 8.72 -7.00 -10.69
C GLY A 126 8.22 -5.64 -10.23
N VAL A 127 7.33 -5.66 -9.25
CA VAL A 127 6.77 -4.43 -8.65
C VAL A 127 6.83 -4.53 -7.13
N GLU A 128 6.96 -3.39 -6.47
CA GLU A 128 6.92 -3.37 -5.02
C GLU A 128 5.51 -3.68 -4.52
N VAL A 129 4.49 -3.05 -5.09
CA VAL A 129 3.09 -3.24 -4.66
C VAL A 129 2.23 -3.61 -5.85
N LEU A 130 1.50 -4.70 -5.72
CA LEU A 130 0.46 -5.10 -6.66
C LEU A 130 -0.89 -4.99 -5.97
N VAL A 131 -1.78 -4.15 -6.51
CA VAL A 131 -3.15 -4.02 -6.03
C VAL A 131 -4.06 -4.73 -7.04
N ALA A 132 -4.83 -5.71 -6.56
CA ALA A 132 -5.60 -6.57 -7.45
C ALA A 132 -7.01 -6.81 -6.94
N THR A 133 -7.93 -7.06 -7.87
CA THR A 133 -9.24 -7.64 -7.55
C THR A 133 -9.15 -9.16 -7.65
N PRO A 134 -9.85 -9.93 -6.78
CA PRO A 134 -9.78 -11.40 -6.81
C PRO A 134 -10.28 -12.05 -8.10
N PHE A 135 -11.02 -11.30 -8.91
CA PHE A 135 -11.68 -11.82 -10.12
C PHE A 135 -10.95 -11.46 -11.42
N VAL A 136 -9.65 -11.25 -11.38
CA VAL A 136 -8.86 -11.08 -12.59
C VAL A 136 -8.71 -12.47 -13.23
N LYS A 137 -9.36 -12.67 -14.39
CA LYS A 137 -9.18 -13.90 -15.17
C LYS A 137 -7.71 -13.99 -15.59
N ASP A 138 -7.14 -15.15 -15.37
CA ASP A 138 -5.79 -15.50 -15.81
C ASP A 138 -4.68 -14.63 -15.20
N CYS A 139 -4.92 -14.10 -14.02
CA CYS A 139 -3.81 -13.61 -13.21
C CYS A 139 -3.00 -14.83 -12.79
N VAL A 140 -1.99 -15.13 -13.56
CA VAL A 140 -1.04 -16.17 -13.24
C VAL A 140 -0.21 -15.64 -12.09
N VAL A 141 -0.60 -16.00 -10.89
CA VAL A 141 0.29 -15.99 -9.75
C VAL A 141 1.00 -17.33 -9.81
N ASP A 142 2.00 -17.40 -10.63
CA ASP A 142 2.95 -18.51 -10.56
C ASP A 142 3.96 -18.25 -9.47
#